data_653f94163a4a461dd4942224b6518230
#
_entry.id   653f94163a4a461dd4942224b6518230
#
_cell.length_a   1.000
_cell.length_b   1.000
_cell.length_c   1.000
_cell.angle_alpha   90.00
_cell.angle_beta   90.00
_cell.angle_gamma   90.00
#
_symmetry.space_group_name_H-M   'P 1'
#
loop_
_entity.id
_entity.type
_entity.pdbx_description
1 polymer ?
#
loop_
_entity_poly.entity_id
_entity_poly.type
_entity_poly.pdbx_seq_one_letter_code
_entity_poly.pdbx_strand_id
1 'polypeptide(L)'
;MIRIASFIVDKRMLFFLIYIIALIFSVIATNWVKVNNDLADYLPETTETKQGLEVMEKEFVTFGTAKVMVANISFPDAKELQSEIEGMDGVSQVEFTDEDADQADFVEHYNNGSALYKITFSYDETDDRALEALNNVKDRLSDYDIYVSTTLGDQQAEIIQE
;
A
#
# COMPACT_ATOMS: atom_id res chain seq x y z
N MET A 1 26.70 -46.62 1.33
CA MET A 1 25.80 -45.77 2.17
C MET A 1 26.42 -45.44 3.54
N ILE A 2 27.07 -46.36 4.21
CA ILE A 2 27.65 -46.18 5.58
C ILE A 2 28.68 -45.04 5.65
N ARG A 3 29.51 -44.86 4.60
CA ARG A 3 30.57 -43.80 4.57
C ARG A 3 30.03 -42.38 4.51
N ILE A 4 28.86 -42.17 3.87
CA ILE A 4 28.21 -40.85 3.79
C ILE A 4 27.59 -40.53 5.14
N ALA A 5 26.93 -41.49 5.76
CA ALA A 5 26.31 -41.33 7.07
C ALA A 5 27.33 -41.00 8.17
N SER A 6 28.48 -41.67 8.19
CA SER A 6 29.56 -41.39 9.16
C SER A 6 30.17 -40.00 8.90
N PHE A 7 30.36 -39.59 7.66
CA PHE A 7 30.86 -38.25 7.33
C PHE A 7 29.94 -37.13 7.83
N ILE A 8 28.63 -37.32 7.70
CA ILE A 8 27.62 -36.35 8.17
C ILE A 8 27.68 -36.26 9.71
N VAL A 9 27.75 -37.40 10.39
CA VAL A 9 27.80 -37.45 11.86
C VAL A 9 29.09 -36.83 12.40
N ASP A 10 30.25 -37.15 11.79
CA ASP A 10 31.53 -36.62 12.20
C ASP A 10 31.66 -35.10 11.97
N LYS A 11 30.99 -34.57 10.95
CA LYS A 11 31.01 -33.13 10.58
C LYS A 11 29.73 -32.40 10.95
N ARG A 12 28.94 -32.94 11.87
CA ARG A 12 27.64 -32.36 12.27
C ARG A 12 27.66 -30.87 12.58
N MET A 13 28.75 -30.40 13.24
CA MET A 13 28.90 -28.99 13.58
C MET A 13 29.06 -28.10 12.32
N LEU A 14 29.76 -28.63 11.29
CA LEU A 14 29.91 -27.93 10.01
C LEU A 14 28.56 -27.80 9.29
N PHE A 15 27.76 -28.86 9.29
CA PHE A 15 26.42 -28.83 8.70
C PHE A 15 25.48 -27.90 9.45
N PHE A 16 25.57 -27.84 10.78
CA PHE A 16 24.82 -26.90 11.61
C PHE A 16 25.16 -25.46 11.26
N LEU A 17 26.46 -25.15 11.10
CA LEU A 17 26.93 -23.82 10.73
C LEU A 17 26.46 -23.42 9.34
N ILE A 18 26.51 -24.32 8.35
CA ILE A 18 26.01 -24.08 7.00
C ILE A 18 24.50 -23.81 7.03
N TYR A 19 23.75 -24.59 7.82
CA TYR A 19 22.31 -24.42 7.95
C TYR A 19 21.95 -23.06 8.56
N ILE A 20 22.66 -22.60 9.59
CA ILE A 20 22.46 -21.28 10.21
C ILE A 20 22.76 -20.18 9.20
N ILE A 21 23.85 -20.29 8.43
CA ILE A 21 24.18 -19.31 7.38
C ILE A 21 23.09 -19.28 6.30
N ALA A 22 22.62 -20.44 5.86
CA ALA A 22 21.54 -20.53 4.87
C ALA A 22 20.22 -19.93 5.38
N LEU A 23 19.92 -20.09 6.66
CA LEU A 23 18.73 -19.53 7.29
C LEU A 23 18.81 -18.00 7.35
N ILE A 24 19.97 -17.46 7.78
CA ILE A 24 20.20 -16.00 7.78
C ILE A 24 20.09 -15.43 6.35
N PHE A 25 20.72 -16.10 5.39
CA PHE A 25 20.64 -15.71 3.98
C PHE A 25 19.20 -15.73 3.45
N SER A 26 18.41 -16.73 3.81
CA SER A 26 17.01 -16.84 3.41
C SER A 26 16.16 -15.65 3.93
N VAL A 27 16.38 -15.25 5.19
CA VAL A 27 15.67 -14.09 5.77
C VAL A 27 16.05 -12.79 5.04
N ILE A 28 17.34 -12.61 4.73
CA ILE A 28 17.80 -11.43 3.98
C ILE A 28 17.25 -11.45 2.54
N ALA A 29 17.25 -12.62 1.90
CA ALA A 29 16.78 -12.77 0.52
C ALA A 29 15.28 -12.47 0.37
N THR A 30 14.47 -12.64 1.42
CA THR A 30 13.04 -12.28 1.40
C THR A 30 12.83 -10.80 1.10
N ASN A 31 13.71 -9.92 1.58
CA ASN A 31 13.63 -8.48 1.32
C ASN A 31 14.06 -8.09 -0.12
N TRP A 32 14.68 -9.00 -0.86
CA TRP A 32 15.10 -8.75 -2.26
C TRP A 32 14.06 -9.20 -3.28
N VAL A 33 13.12 -10.04 -2.86
CA VAL A 33 12.06 -10.51 -3.75
C VAL A 33 10.96 -9.46 -3.79
N LYS A 34 10.90 -8.69 -4.87
CA LYS A 34 9.73 -7.87 -5.20
C LYS A 34 8.76 -8.75 -6.00
N VAL A 35 7.56 -8.91 -5.49
CA VAL A 35 6.48 -9.57 -6.24
C VAL A 35 5.87 -8.50 -7.15
N ASN A 36 5.96 -8.70 -8.45
CA ASN A 36 5.24 -7.87 -9.41
C ASN A 36 3.84 -8.46 -9.61
N ASN A 37 2.83 -7.77 -9.10
CA ASN A 37 1.42 -8.18 -9.24
C ASN A 37 0.75 -7.55 -10.47
N ASP A 38 1.49 -6.79 -11.27
CA ASP A 38 0.95 -6.22 -12.48
C ASP A 38 0.81 -7.29 -13.57
N LEU A 39 -0.43 -7.70 -13.81
CA LEU A 39 -0.78 -8.67 -14.85
C LEU A 39 -0.47 -8.14 -16.27
N ALA A 40 -0.38 -6.83 -16.45
CA ALA A 40 -0.06 -6.20 -17.73
C ALA A 40 1.39 -6.47 -18.15
N ASP A 41 2.31 -6.66 -17.21
CA ASP A 41 3.71 -6.98 -17.49
C ASP A 41 3.92 -8.39 -18.07
N TYR A 42 2.94 -9.29 -17.88
CA TYR A 42 2.98 -10.63 -18.46
C TYR A 42 2.40 -10.69 -19.89
N LEU A 43 1.82 -9.60 -20.40
CA LEU A 43 1.30 -9.54 -21.76
C LEU A 43 2.47 -9.38 -22.76
N PRO A 44 2.46 -10.12 -23.89
CA PRO A 44 3.44 -9.89 -24.95
C PRO A 44 3.37 -8.45 -25.47
N GLU A 45 4.53 -7.80 -25.71
CA GLU A 45 4.63 -6.41 -26.18
C GLU A 45 3.91 -6.16 -27.52
N THR A 46 3.66 -7.23 -28.28
CA THR A 46 2.97 -7.17 -29.58
C THR A 46 1.44 -7.15 -29.46
N THR A 47 0.87 -7.28 -28.28
CA THR A 47 -0.57 -7.25 -28.08
C THR A 47 -1.11 -5.82 -28.12
N GLU A 48 -2.26 -5.61 -28.76
CA GLU A 48 -2.94 -4.31 -28.79
C GLU A 48 -3.22 -3.77 -27.39
N THR A 49 -3.50 -4.67 -26.43
CA THR A 49 -3.71 -4.30 -25.02
C THR A 49 -2.45 -3.72 -24.38
N LYS A 50 -1.27 -4.35 -24.56
CA LYS A 50 0.00 -3.83 -24.01
C LYS A 50 0.37 -2.49 -24.66
N GLN A 51 0.22 -2.36 -25.97
CA GLN A 51 0.44 -1.10 -26.68
C GLN A 51 -0.53 0.00 -26.23
N GLY A 52 -1.80 -0.34 -25.97
CA GLY A 52 -2.77 0.60 -25.44
C GLY A 52 -2.42 1.07 -24.02
N LEU A 53 -1.95 0.17 -23.15
CA LEU A 53 -1.47 0.51 -21.81
C LEU A 53 -0.23 1.41 -21.85
N GLU A 54 0.75 1.11 -22.71
CA GLU A 54 1.93 1.99 -22.87
C GLU A 54 1.58 3.39 -23.35
N VAL A 55 0.57 3.53 -24.21
CA VAL A 55 0.08 4.85 -24.64
C VAL A 55 -0.61 5.55 -23.47
N MET A 56 -1.41 4.83 -22.70
CA MET A 56 -2.04 5.39 -21.49
C MET A 56 -0.99 5.87 -20.47
N GLU A 57 0.02 5.08 -20.18
CA GLU A 57 1.09 5.45 -19.25
C GLU A 57 1.90 6.68 -19.72
N LYS A 58 2.07 6.84 -21.04
CA LYS A 58 2.81 7.99 -21.61
C LYS A 58 1.99 9.27 -21.67
N GLU A 59 0.69 9.15 -21.98
CA GLU A 59 -0.17 10.30 -22.27
C GLU A 59 -1.03 10.72 -21.04
N PHE A 60 -1.24 9.80 -20.09
CA PHE A 60 -2.06 10.03 -18.91
C PHE A 60 -1.28 9.66 -17.65
N VAL A 61 -1.08 10.64 -16.79
CA VAL A 61 -0.54 10.40 -15.45
C VAL A 61 -1.66 9.85 -14.59
N THR A 62 -1.53 8.60 -14.14
CA THR A 62 -2.45 7.99 -13.18
C THR A 62 -1.96 8.32 -11.78
N PHE A 63 -2.54 9.34 -11.17
CA PHE A 63 -2.20 9.71 -9.80
C PHE A 63 -2.55 8.60 -8.82
N GLY A 64 -1.68 8.41 -7.84
CA GLY A 64 -1.96 7.49 -6.73
C GLY A 64 -3.19 7.94 -5.94
N THR A 65 -4.02 6.98 -5.54
CA THR A 65 -5.22 7.26 -4.75
C THR A 65 -5.30 6.36 -3.52
N ALA A 66 -5.92 6.88 -2.45
CA ALA A 66 -6.24 6.10 -1.27
C ALA A 66 -7.62 6.48 -0.72
N LYS A 67 -8.35 5.48 -0.21
CA LYS A 67 -9.54 5.68 0.61
C LYS A 67 -9.16 5.42 2.06
N VAL A 68 -9.35 6.42 2.90
CA VAL A 68 -9.04 6.34 4.32
C VAL A 68 -10.33 6.55 5.10
N MET A 69 -10.76 5.52 5.83
CA MET A 69 -11.89 5.62 6.76
C MET A 69 -11.35 5.81 8.17
N VAL A 70 -11.88 6.80 8.86
CA VAL A 70 -11.60 7.09 10.27
C VAL A 70 -12.86 6.83 11.08
N ALA A 71 -12.80 5.90 12.01
CA ALA A 71 -13.93 5.55 12.87
C ALA A 71 -13.97 6.40 14.16
N ASN A 72 -15.15 6.49 14.76
CA ASN A 72 -15.38 7.17 16.06
C ASN A 72 -14.96 8.65 16.07
N ILE A 73 -15.19 9.37 14.98
CA ILE A 73 -14.90 10.80 14.83
C ILE A 73 -16.19 11.61 14.70
N SER A 74 -16.25 12.81 15.28
CA SER A 74 -17.36 13.73 15.06
C SER A 74 -17.24 14.43 13.70
N PHE A 75 -18.36 14.90 13.12
CA PHE A 75 -18.32 15.60 11.84
C PHE A 75 -17.45 16.86 11.83
N PRO A 76 -17.51 17.75 12.85
CA PRO A 76 -16.60 18.90 12.93
C PRO A 76 -15.12 18.51 12.97
N ASP A 77 -14.77 17.48 13.77
CA ASP A 77 -13.37 17.01 13.87
C ASP A 77 -12.94 16.37 12.55
N ALA A 78 -13.85 15.69 11.85
CA ALA A 78 -13.58 15.13 10.52
C ALA A 78 -13.29 16.22 9.47
N LYS A 79 -13.97 17.37 9.54
CA LYS A 79 -13.68 18.53 8.67
C LYS A 79 -12.33 19.17 8.97
N GLU A 80 -11.97 19.26 10.23
CA GLU A 80 -10.65 19.75 10.62
C GLU A 80 -9.57 18.80 10.10
N LEU A 81 -9.76 17.50 10.28
CA LEU A 81 -8.84 16.47 9.83
C LEU A 81 -8.71 16.45 8.30
N GLN A 82 -9.80 16.68 7.53
CA GLN A 82 -9.73 16.88 6.09
C GLN A 82 -8.73 17.98 5.73
N SER A 83 -8.87 19.15 6.38
CA SER A 83 -8.00 20.30 6.09
C SER A 83 -6.54 20.05 6.46
N GLU A 84 -6.30 19.29 7.52
CA GLU A 84 -4.94 18.88 7.90
C GLU A 84 -4.33 17.94 6.86
N ILE A 85 -5.06 16.90 6.42
CA ILE A 85 -4.57 15.95 5.41
C ILE A 85 -4.33 16.66 4.08
N GLU A 86 -5.21 17.59 3.68
CA GLU A 86 -5.06 18.35 2.43
C GLU A 86 -3.82 19.26 2.44
N GLY A 87 -3.39 19.72 3.63
CA GLY A 87 -2.17 20.50 3.82
C GLY A 87 -0.87 19.67 3.85
N MET A 88 -0.93 18.34 3.80
CA MET A 88 0.25 17.48 3.87
C MET A 88 1.02 17.43 2.55
N ASP A 89 2.35 17.32 2.65
CA ASP A 89 3.20 17.20 1.46
C ASP A 89 2.89 15.90 0.70
N GLY A 90 2.78 16.04 -0.62
CA GLY A 90 2.44 14.94 -1.51
C GLY A 90 0.94 14.66 -1.67
N VAL A 91 0.06 15.31 -0.93
CA VAL A 91 -1.39 15.27 -1.13
C VAL A 91 -1.80 16.35 -2.12
N SER A 92 -2.58 15.99 -3.14
CA SER A 92 -3.11 16.91 -4.15
C SER A 92 -4.52 17.35 -3.84
N GLN A 93 -5.35 16.42 -3.38
CA GLN A 93 -6.76 16.67 -3.10
C GLN A 93 -7.29 15.67 -2.08
N VAL A 94 -8.21 16.13 -1.23
CA VAL A 94 -8.97 15.28 -0.30
C VAL A 94 -10.46 15.51 -0.53
N GLU A 95 -11.15 14.50 -1.06
CA GLU A 95 -12.60 14.52 -1.20
C GLU A 95 -13.24 14.08 0.11
N PHE A 96 -14.13 14.92 0.61
CA PHE A 96 -14.98 14.68 1.77
C PHE A 96 -16.26 15.51 1.59
N THR A 97 -17.28 15.27 2.41
CA THR A 97 -18.59 15.93 2.28
C THR A 97 -18.68 17.23 3.08
N ASP A 98 -19.67 18.05 2.77
CA ASP A 98 -20.06 19.26 3.50
C ASP A 98 -21.44 19.08 4.16
N GLU A 99 -21.75 19.92 5.18
CA GLU A 99 -23.04 19.91 5.86
C GLU A 99 -24.23 20.16 4.91
N ASP A 100 -23.99 20.96 3.86
CA ASP A 100 -24.99 21.35 2.85
C ASP A 100 -25.02 20.39 1.65
N ALA A 101 -24.22 19.32 1.67
CA ALA A 101 -24.19 18.31 0.62
C ALA A 101 -25.55 17.59 0.52
N ASP A 102 -25.83 16.99 -0.64
CA ASP A 102 -27.00 16.15 -0.74
C ASP A 102 -26.85 14.91 0.17
N GLN A 103 -28.00 14.33 0.54
CA GLN A 103 -28.04 13.24 1.51
C GLN A 103 -27.25 12.00 1.04
N ALA A 104 -27.16 11.77 -0.26
CA ALA A 104 -26.43 10.62 -0.82
C ALA A 104 -24.92 10.81 -0.67
N ASP A 105 -24.41 11.98 -1.02
CA ASP A 105 -23.02 12.34 -0.86
C ASP A 105 -22.60 12.37 0.61
N PHE A 106 -23.44 12.98 1.45
CA PHE A 106 -23.18 13.02 2.89
C PHE A 106 -23.02 11.62 3.49
N VAL A 107 -23.96 10.72 3.21
CA VAL A 107 -23.93 9.34 3.76
C VAL A 107 -22.79 8.51 3.18
N GLU A 108 -22.35 8.78 1.94
CA GLU A 108 -21.19 8.10 1.34
C GLU A 108 -19.91 8.43 2.10
N HIS A 109 -19.72 9.69 2.53
CA HIS A 109 -18.48 10.16 3.14
C HIS A 109 -18.53 10.22 4.66
N TYR A 110 -19.72 10.37 5.27
CA TYR A 110 -19.86 10.40 6.72
C TYR A 110 -21.11 9.65 7.19
N ASN A 111 -20.90 8.58 7.93
CA ASN A 111 -21.98 7.75 8.46
C ASN A 111 -21.62 7.14 9.80
N ASN A 112 -22.57 7.17 10.77
CA ASN A 112 -22.43 6.54 12.09
C ASN A 112 -21.12 6.90 12.85
N GLY A 113 -20.66 8.15 12.74
CA GLY A 113 -19.41 8.58 13.38
C GLY A 113 -18.16 8.06 12.69
N SER A 114 -18.26 7.67 11.44
CA SER A 114 -17.12 7.29 10.60
C SER A 114 -17.04 8.22 9.40
N ALA A 115 -15.83 8.74 9.15
CA ALA A 115 -15.52 9.63 8.03
C ALA A 115 -14.71 8.87 6.98
N LEU A 116 -15.11 8.97 5.70
CA LEU A 116 -14.41 8.39 4.55
C LEU A 116 -13.81 9.50 3.69
N TYR A 117 -12.50 9.55 3.64
CA TYR A 117 -11.73 10.45 2.79
C TYR A 117 -11.27 9.73 1.53
N LYS A 118 -11.45 10.34 0.36
CA LYS A 118 -10.81 9.92 -0.88
C LYS A 118 -9.64 10.86 -1.15
N ILE A 119 -8.43 10.34 -1.03
CA ILE A 119 -7.19 11.11 -1.14
C ILE A 119 -6.58 10.86 -2.51
N THR A 120 -6.23 11.93 -3.24
CA THR A 120 -5.45 11.89 -4.46
C THR A 120 -4.08 12.47 -4.16
N PHE A 121 -3.03 11.73 -4.51
CA PHE A 121 -1.65 12.17 -4.33
C PHE A 121 -1.16 12.98 -5.53
N SER A 122 -0.09 13.76 -5.34
CA SER A 122 0.53 14.57 -6.39
C SER A 122 1.47 13.77 -7.29
N TYR A 123 1.64 12.49 -7.04
CA TYR A 123 2.59 11.59 -7.70
C TYR A 123 1.85 10.44 -8.38
N ASP A 124 2.49 9.85 -9.38
CA ASP A 124 2.01 8.64 -10.05
C ASP A 124 1.85 7.47 -9.07
N GLU A 125 0.90 6.56 -9.34
CA GLU A 125 0.62 5.41 -8.47
C GLU A 125 1.81 4.45 -8.32
N THR A 126 2.74 4.46 -9.27
CA THR A 126 3.97 3.66 -9.27
C THR A 126 5.17 4.37 -8.64
N ASP A 127 5.04 5.66 -8.30
CA ASP A 127 6.12 6.46 -7.72
C ASP A 127 6.25 6.19 -6.21
N ASP A 128 7.44 5.87 -5.74
CA ASP A 128 7.73 5.63 -4.31
C ASP A 128 7.33 6.83 -3.42
N ARG A 129 7.32 8.06 -3.97
CA ARG A 129 6.89 9.27 -3.27
C ARG A 129 5.40 9.28 -2.94
N ALA A 130 4.56 8.64 -3.78
CA ALA A 130 3.14 8.49 -3.46
C ALA A 130 2.94 7.58 -2.26
N LEU A 131 3.73 6.50 -2.17
CA LEU A 131 3.72 5.59 -1.02
C LEU A 131 4.24 6.27 0.25
N GLU A 132 5.29 7.10 0.15
CA GLU A 132 5.80 7.90 1.26
C GLU A 132 4.75 8.89 1.77
N ALA A 133 4.05 9.60 0.87
CA ALA A 133 2.96 10.49 1.23
C ALA A 133 1.82 9.75 1.93
N LEU A 134 1.43 8.55 1.45
CA LEU A 134 0.44 7.72 2.13
C LEU A 134 0.89 7.32 3.54
N ASN A 135 2.16 6.93 3.72
CA ASN A 135 2.68 6.57 5.04
C ASN A 135 2.68 7.78 5.98
N ASN A 136 3.01 8.98 5.51
CA ASN A 136 2.91 10.21 6.30
C ASN A 136 1.47 10.48 6.75
N VAL A 137 0.48 10.24 5.87
CA VAL A 137 -0.95 10.34 6.24
C VAL A 137 -1.30 9.29 7.31
N LYS A 138 -0.89 8.02 7.15
CA LYS A 138 -1.10 6.97 8.15
C LYS A 138 -0.48 7.33 9.51
N ASP A 139 0.74 7.83 9.50
CA ASP A 139 1.46 8.25 10.73
C ASP A 139 0.73 9.41 11.43
N ARG A 140 0.23 10.39 10.66
CA ARG A 140 -0.58 11.49 11.23
C ARG A 140 -1.87 10.98 11.86
N LEU A 141 -2.45 9.92 11.31
CA LEU A 141 -3.71 9.34 11.76
C LEU A 141 -3.53 8.20 12.78
N SER A 142 -2.32 7.95 13.26
CA SER A 142 -1.99 6.83 14.16
C SER A 142 -2.77 6.81 15.48
N ASP A 143 -3.28 7.97 15.92
CA ASP A 143 -4.09 8.09 17.14
C ASP A 143 -5.58 7.75 16.91
N TYR A 144 -5.97 7.49 15.67
CA TYR A 144 -7.34 7.15 15.26
C TYR A 144 -7.45 5.68 14.87
N ASP A 145 -8.67 5.17 14.92
CA ASP A 145 -9.01 3.85 14.35
C ASP A 145 -9.24 4.01 12.85
N ILE A 146 -8.26 3.59 12.05
CA ILE A 146 -8.23 3.83 10.60
C ILE A 146 -8.26 2.54 9.78
N TYR A 147 -8.96 2.62 8.64
CA TYR A 147 -8.97 1.58 7.61
C TYR A 147 -8.56 2.22 6.29
N VAL A 148 -7.54 1.65 5.64
CA VAL A 148 -6.96 2.21 4.41
C VAL A 148 -7.11 1.22 3.26
N SER A 149 -7.62 1.70 2.14
CA SER A 149 -7.64 0.98 0.86
C SER A 149 -6.97 1.85 -0.20
N THR A 150 -5.98 1.33 -0.91
CA THR A 150 -5.18 2.12 -1.86
C THR A 150 -4.85 1.33 -3.12
N THR A 151 -4.57 2.04 -4.21
CA THR A 151 -3.99 1.50 -5.45
C THR A 151 -2.46 1.51 -5.40
N LEU A 152 -1.85 2.15 -4.38
CA LEU A 152 -0.40 2.32 -4.27
C LEU A 152 0.29 1.05 -3.81
N GLY A 153 1.27 0.60 -4.59
CA GLY A 153 2.13 -0.53 -4.26
C GLY A 153 1.38 -1.84 -4.04
N ASP A 154 2.07 -2.84 -3.53
CA ASP A 154 1.53 -4.17 -3.20
C ASP A 154 0.65 -4.20 -1.94
N GLN A 155 0.16 -3.06 -1.47
CA GLN A 155 -0.57 -2.90 -0.20
C GLN A 155 -2.00 -3.50 -0.21
N GLN A 156 -2.38 -4.25 -1.23
CA GLN A 156 -3.63 -5.04 -1.18
C GLN A 156 -3.62 -6.13 -0.09
N ALA A 157 -2.49 -6.38 0.56
CA ALA A 157 -2.33 -7.45 1.55
C ALA A 157 -2.53 -7.03 3.03
N GLU A 158 -2.69 -5.73 3.33
CA GLU A 158 -2.69 -5.25 4.73
C GLU A 158 -4.09 -4.90 5.28
N ILE A 159 -5.13 -5.34 4.60
CA ILE A 159 -6.50 -5.21 5.10
C ILE A 159 -6.82 -6.42 5.98
N ILE A 160 -6.13 -6.68 7.03
CA ILE A 160 -6.63 -7.44 8.21
C ILE A 160 -5.49 -7.47 9.26
N GLN A 161 -5.49 -6.54 10.17
CA GLN A 161 -5.02 -6.85 11.53
C GLN A 161 -6.12 -6.41 12.48
N GLU A 162 -6.78 -7.44 13.02
CA GLU A 162 -7.60 -7.36 14.23
C GLU A 162 -6.74 -6.94 15.42
#